data_a2b44b873dd1f2018574b746cfecadb3
#
_entry.id   a2b44b873dd1f2018574b746cfecadb3
#
_cell.length_a   1.000
_cell.length_b   1.000
_cell.length_c   1.000
_cell.angle_alpha   90.00
_cell.angle_beta   90.00
_cell.angle_gamma   90.00
#
_symmetry.space_group_name_H-M   'P 1'
#
loop_
_entity.id
_entity.type
_entity.pdbx_description
1 polymer ?
#
loop_
_entity_poly.entity_id
_entity_poly.type
_entity_poly.pdbx_seq_one_letter_code
_entity_poly.pdbx_strand_id
1 'polypeptide(L)'
;MPNICFGKINVKGLSRNVDEFTNILNAYYSYNTMKFSHIPHFARIFEVDIVSEEIHGIFKQVEYNIECAWSIAVCMEGGPWSYYESLKAEYKEKFNGTTLKECARRLGLFIEIFSEEEGMGFNEYYMYNNLGIKFKDECLDTRQYDLNNYKSADDFCEKTGDYISKEDFEYHIEEYDGYYACNAIDPEPFINNIQFAINPIVIKKV
;
A
#
# COMPACT_ATOMS: atom_id res chain seq x y z
N MET A 1 -5.87 -13.12 16.33
CA MET A 1 -6.30 -12.08 15.34
C MET A 1 -5.15 -11.94 14.38
N PRO A 2 -5.37 -11.72 13.08
CA PRO A 2 -4.26 -11.38 12.19
C PRO A 2 -3.70 -10.03 12.62
N ASN A 3 -2.40 -9.84 12.48
CA ASN A 3 -1.80 -8.52 12.61
C ASN A 3 -2.38 -7.61 11.53
N ILE A 4 -2.65 -6.38 11.86
CA ILE A 4 -3.17 -5.38 10.92
C ILE A 4 -2.00 -4.61 10.36
N CYS A 5 -1.94 -4.55 9.03
CA CYS A 5 -0.98 -3.75 8.29
C CYS A 5 -1.71 -2.51 7.77
N PHE A 6 -1.11 -1.37 7.99
CA PHE A 6 -1.57 -0.08 7.49
C PHE A 6 -0.76 0.31 6.27
N GLY A 7 -1.40 0.87 5.27
CA GLY A 7 -0.70 1.27 4.06
C GLY A 7 -1.35 2.41 3.31
N LYS A 8 -0.54 3.00 2.43
CA LYS A 8 -0.96 3.99 1.45
C LYS A 8 -0.76 3.45 0.06
N ILE A 9 -1.76 3.65 -0.78
CA ILE A 9 -1.68 3.33 -2.21
C ILE A 9 -1.91 4.60 -3.00
N ASN A 10 -0.93 4.99 -3.82
CA ASN A 10 -1.07 6.04 -4.80
C ASN A 10 -1.28 5.41 -6.18
N VAL A 11 -2.34 5.82 -6.87
CA VAL A 11 -2.68 5.31 -8.19
C VAL A 11 -2.85 6.44 -9.17
N LYS A 12 -2.24 6.30 -10.36
CA LYS A 12 -2.29 7.31 -11.42
C LYS A 12 -2.54 6.66 -12.77
N GLY A 13 -3.51 7.19 -13.53
CA GLY A 13 -3.87 6.67 -14.85
C GLY A 13 -5.03 7.41 -15.49
N LEU A 14 -5.65 6.81 -16.53
CA LEU A 14 -6.88 7.33 -17.10
C LEU A 14 -7.99 7.29 -16.03
N SER A 15 -8.79 8.35 -15.93
CA SER A 15 -9.81 8.50 -14.88
C SER A 15 -10.70 7.26 -14.77
N ARG A 16 -11.26 6.76 -15.87
CA ARG A 16 -12.09 5.55 -15.88
C ARG A 16 -11.41 4.31 -15.34
N ASN A 17 -10.09 4.20 -15.55
CA ASN A 17 -9.30 3.03 -15.15
C ASN A 17 -8.95 3.12 -13.64
N VAL A 18 -8.72 4.34 -13.14
CA VAL A 18 -8.56 4.59 -11.70
C VAL A 18 -9.88 4.30 -10.97
N ASP A 19 -11.03 4.73 -11.53
CA ASP A 19 -12.35 4.43 -10.96
C ASP A 19 -12.61 2.91 -10.92
N GLU A 20 -12.19 2.17 -11.95
CA GLU A 20 -12.28 0.70 -11.95
C GLU A 20 -11.38 0.08 -10.86
N PHE A 21 -10.18 0.61 -10.65
CA PHE A 21 -9.30 0.17 -9.57
C PHE A 21 -9.92 0.45 -8.19
N THR A 22 -10.54 1.62 -8.01
CA THR A 22 -11.29 1.95 -6.78
C THR A 22 -12.40 0.92 -6.50
N ASN A 23 -13.12 0.49 -7.54
CA ASN A 23 -14.13 -0.56 -7.39
C ASN A 23 -13.53 -1.91 -7.00
N ILE A 24 -12.33 -2.24 -7.51
CA ILE A 24 -11.60 -3.47 -7.13
C ILE A 24 -11.15 -3.41 -5.67
N LEU A 25 -10.62 -2.28 -5.22
CA LEU A 25 -10.24 -2.09 -3.82
C LEU A 25 -11.45 -2.25 -2.88
N ASN A 26 -12.58 -1.63 -3.24
CA ASN A 26 -13.81 -1.69 -2.44
C ASN A 26 -14.57 -3.02 -2.54
N ALA A 27 -14.25 -3.86 -3.53
CA ALA A 27 -14.83 -5.20 -3.67
C ALA A 27 -14.14 -6.23 -2.77
N TYR A 28 -13.62 -5.79 -1.63
CA TYR A 28 -12.90 -6.65 -0.70
C TYR A 28 -13.82 -7.72 -0.09
N TYR A 29 -13.19 -8.82 0.24
CA TYR A 29 -13.83 -9.97 0.82
C TYR A 29 -13.88 -9.87 2.34
N SER A 30 -15.08 -9.68 2.90
CA SER A 30 -15.29 -9.83 4.34
C SER A 30 -15.55 -11.30 4.65
N TYR A 31 -14.80 -11.88 5.57
CA TYR A 31 -14.93 -13.27 6.04
C TYR A 31 -16.36 -13.62 6.51
N ASN A 32 -17.10 -12.64 6.98
CA ASN A 32 -18.47 -12.81 7.50
C ASN A 32 -19.58 -12.56 6.47
N THR A 33 -19.27 -12.01 5.30
CA THR A 33 -20.26 -11.64 4.29
C THR A 33 -19.92 -12.13 2.92
N MET A 34 -19.54 -13.41 2.74
CA MET A 34 -19.17 -14.04 1.48
C MET A 34 -20.06 -13.66 0.28
N LYS A 35 -20.14 -12.38 -0.04
CA LYS A 35 -20.73 -11.88 -1.28
C LYS A 35 -19.64 -11.94 -2.32
N PHE A 36 -19.57 -13.06 -3.04
CA PHE A 36 -18.73 -13.16 -4.22
C PHE A 36 -19.15 -12.08 -5.22
N SER A 37 -18.28 -11.12 -5.42
CA SER A 37 -18.46 -10.06 -6.40
C SER A 37 -18.04 -10.57 -7.78
N HIS A 38 -18.74 -10.18 -8.84
CA HIS A 38 -18.26 -10.34 -10.22
C HIS A 38 -17.08 -9.42 -10.53
N ILE A 39 -16.78 -8.49 -9.63
CA ILE A 39 -15.63 -7.58 -9.71
C ILE A 39 -14.41 -8.32 -9.18
N PRO A 40 -13.27 -8.30 -9.89
CA PRO A 40 -12.01 -8.79 -9.35
C PRO A 40 -11.70 -8.11 -8.01
N HIS A 41 -11.12 -8.83 -7.05
CA HIS A 41 -10.86 -8.30 -5.72
C HIS A 41 -9.54 -8.82 -5.15
N PHE A 42 -8.97 -8.04 -4.23
CA PHE A 42 -7.85 -8.47 -3.40
C PHE A 42 -8.35 -9.32 -2.23
N ALA A 43 -7.44 -10.06 -1.59
CA ALA A 43 -7.77 -10.83 -0.41
C ALA A 43 -7.54 -9.99 0.86
N ARG A 44 -8.38 -10.19 1.88
CA ARG A 44 -8.14 -9.73 3.25
C ARG A 44 -7.88 -8.22 3.40
N ILE A 45 -8.48 -7.41 2.59
CA ILE A 45 -8.58 -5.97 2.81
C ILE A 45 -9.73 -5.74 3.79
N PHE A 46 -9.52 -4.91 4.81
CA PHE A 46 -10.51 -4.62 5.84
C PHE A 46 -11.14 -3.27 5.66
N GLU A 47 -10.34 -2.26 5.31
CA GLU A 47 -10.78 -0.90 5.14
C GLU A 47 -10.04 -0.21 3.99
N VAL A 48 -10.73 0.68 3.29
CA VAL A 48 -10.18 1.50 2.21
C VAL A 48 -10.82 2.88 2.27
N ASP A 49 -9.99 3.89 2.50
CA ASP A 49 -10.39 5.29 2.52
C ASP A 49 -9.68 6.09 1.44
N ILE A 50 -10.42 6.96 0.73
CA ILE A 50 -9.83 7.91 -0.19
C ILE A 50 -9.33 9.12 0.61
N VAL A 51 -8.02 9.35 0.58
CA VAL A 51 -7.37 10.48 1.25
C VAL A 51 -7.38 11.72 0.37
N SER A 52 -7.03 11.55 -0.90
CA SER A 52 -6.99 12.65 -1.86
C SER A 52 -7.32 12.17 -3.27
N GLU A 53 -7.87 13.08 -4.07
CA GLU A 53 -8.19 12.86 -5.48
C GLU A 53 -7.84 14.10 -6.28
N GLU A 54 -7.06 13.92 -7.35
CA GLU A 54 -6.69 14.98 -8.30
C GLU A 54 -7.06 14.57 -9.73
N ILE A 55 -7.68 15.50 -10.45
CA ILE A 55 -8.11 15.28 -11.85
C ILE A 55 -7.37 16.25 -12.77
N HIS A 56 -6.66 15.70 -13.75
CA HIS A 56 -5.90 16.44 -14.75
C HIS A 56 -6.39 16.05 -16.17
N GLY A 57 -7.44 16.70 -16.63
CA GLY A 57 -8.07 16.38 -17.92
C GLY A 57 -8.70 14.97 -17.91
N ILE A 58 -8.16 14.05 -18.71
CA ILE A 58 -8.62 12.65 -18.77
C ILE A 58 -7.89 11.74 -17.76
N PHE A 59 -6.91 12.27 -17.06
CA PHE A 59 -6.11 11.54 -16.06
C PHE A 59 -6.58 11.87 -14.66
N LYS A 60 -6.41 10.89 -13.79
CA LYS A 60 -6.75 10.97 -12.37
C LYS A 60 -5.63 10.37 -11.54
N GLN A 61 -5.37 10.97 -10.41
CA GLN A 61 -4.53 10.43 -9.35
C GLN A 61 -5.38 10.32 -8.07
N VAL A 62 -5.25 9.22 -7.36
CA VAL A 62 -5.94 9.00 -6.08
C VAL A 62 -4.98 8.39 -5.10
N GLU A 63 -5.01 8.89 -3.87
CA GLU A 63 -4.35 8.31 -2.71
C GLU A 63 -5.39 7.63 -1.83
N TYR A 64 -5.08 6.41 -1.43
CA TYR A 64 -5.90 5.61 -0.52
C TYR A 64 -5.11 5.28 0.74
N ASN A 65 -5.78 5.31 1.90
CA ASN A 65 -5.35 4.55 3.06
C ASN A 65 -6.03 3.18 3.03
N ILE A 66 -5.31 2.16 3.42
CA ILE A 66 -5.83 0.80 3.49
C ILE A 66 -5.44 0.14 4.80
N GLU A 67 -6.33 -0.72 5.27
CA GLU A 67 -6.03 -1.70 6.32
C GLU A 67 -6.17 -3.10 5.74
N CYS A 68 -5.17 -3.94 5.97
CA CYS A 68 -5.19 -5.32 5.49
C CYS A 68 -4.54 -6.29 6.49
N ALA A 69 -4.71 -7.60 6.26
CA ALA A 69 -4.13 -8.61 7.12
C ALA A 69 -2.66 -8.84 6.79
N TRP A 70 -1.78 -8.74 7.77
CA TRP A 70 -0.35 -9.06 7.75
C TRP A 70 0.52 -8.14 6.90
N SER A 71 0.33 -8.10 5.58
CA SER A 71 1.09 -7.22 4.68
C SER A 71 0.36 -7.01 3.35
N ILE A 72 0.75 -5.95 2.63
CA ILE A 72 0.22 -5.69 1.28
C ILE A 72 0.65 -6.78 0.31
N ALA A 73 1.89 -7.27 0.39
CA ALA A 73 2.33 -8.38 -0.45
C ALA A 73 1.45 -9.63 -0.26
N VAL A 74 1.11 -9.96 0.99
CA VAL A 74 0.23 -11.09 1.29
C VAL A 74 -1.18 -10.87 0.74
N CYS A 75 -1.72 -9.67 0.81
CA CYS A 75 -3.10 -9.40 0.43
C CYS A 75 -3.28 -9.09 -1.06
N MET A 76 -2.31 -8.45 -1.70
CA MET A 76 -2.46 -7.87 -3.03
C MET A 76 -1.48 -8.41 -4.09
N GLU A 77 -0.44 -9.17 -3.71
CA GLU A 77 0.49 -9.78 -4.65
C GLU A 77 0.31 -11.29 -4.75
N GLY A 78 0.84 -12.06 -3.82
CA GLY A 78 0.73 -13.52 -3.82
C GLY A 78 -0.45 -14.07 -3.01
N GLY A 79 -0.93 -13.29 -2.04
CA GLY A 79 -1.91 -13.71 -1.06
C GLY A 79 -3.30 -14.09 -1.57
N PRO A 80 -3.87 -13.45 -2.61
CA PRO A 80 -5.14 -13.90 -3.17
C PRO A 80 -5.14 -15.37 -3.55
N TRP A 81 -4.07 -15.86 -4.15
CA TRP A 81 -3.93 -17.25 -4.56
C TRP A 81 -3.65 -18.21 -3.39
N SER A 82 -2.83 -17.80 -2.42
CA SER A 82 -2.64 -18.54 -1.17
C SER A 82 -3.93 -18.66 -0.38
N TYR A 83 -4.73 -17.60 -0.35
CA TYR A 83 -6.04 -17.60 0.27
C TYR A 83 -7.01 -18.52 -0.48
N TYR A 84 -7.02 -18.48 -1.82
CA TYR A 84 -7.80 -19.39 -2.65
C TYR A 84 -7.56 -20.86 -2.31
N GLU A 85 -6.31 -21.28 -2.11
CA GLU A 85 -5.99 -22.65 -1.75
C GLU A 85 -6.62 -23.09 -0.41
N SER A 86 -6.81 -22.16 0.50
CA SER A 86 -7.45 -22.39 1.80
C SER A 86 -8.97 -22.49 1.73
N LEU A 87 -9.61 -22.05 0.64
CA LEU A 87 -11.06 -22.00 0.50
C LEU A 87 -11.66 -23.40 0.33
N LYS A 88 -12.89 -23.58 0.82
CA LYS A 88 -13.70 -24.75 0.50
C LYS A 88 -14.04 -24.78 -0.99
N ALA A 89 -14.23 -25.97 -1.56
CA ALA A 89 -14.49 -26.17 -2.99
C ALA A 89 -15.66 -25.31 -3.53
N GLU A 90 -16.74 -25.19 -2.76
CA GLU A 90 -17.93 -24.39 -3.12
C GLU A 90 -17.68 -22.89 -3.30
N TYR A 91 -16.58 -22.40 -2.70
CA TYR A 91 -16.18 -20.99 -2.78
C TYR A 91 -15.11 -20.76 -3.84
N LYS A 92 -14.31 -21.78 -4.15
CA LYS A 92 -13.28 -21.67 -5.18
C LYS A 92 -13.84 -21.32 -6.55
N GLU A 93 -14.99 -21.83 -6.92
CA GLU A 93 -15.65 -21.56 -8.20
C GLU A 93 -16.09 -20.08 -8.35
N LYS A 94 -16.26 -19.38 -7.24
CA LYS A 94 -16.76 -17.99 -7.21
C LYS A 94 -15.65 -16.99 -6.91
N PHE A 95 -14.45 -17.46 -6.62
CA PHE A 95 -13.33 -16.61 -6.28
C PHE A 95 -12.79 -15.91 -7.53
N ASN A 96 -12.81 -14.59 -7.53
CA ASN A 96 -12.30 -13.74 -8.60
C ASN A 96 -11.16 -12.87 -8.06
N GLY A 97 -10.05 -13.52 -7.67
CA GLY A 97 -8.87 -12.85 -7.15
C GLY A 97 -8.09 -12.10 -8.23
N THR A 98 -7.46 -11.00 -7.85
CA THR A 98 -6.54 -10.24 -8.70
C THR A 98 -5.31 -9.81 -7.90
N THR A 99 -4.28 -9.34 -8.61
CA THR A 99 -3.04 -8.84 -8.04
C THR A 99 -2.77 -7.41 -8.49
N LEU A 100 -1.91 -6.68 -7.76
CA LEU A 100 -1.48 -5.34 -8.14
C LEU A 100 -0.85 -5.32 -9.54
N LYS A 101 -0.01 -6.30 -9.84
CA LYS A 101 0.62 -6.48 -11.15
C LYS A 101 -0.42 -6.61 -12.28
N GLU A 102 -1.46 -7.42 -12.05
CA GLU A 102 -2.55 -7.59 -13.02
C GLU A 102 -3.37 -6.33 -13.20
N CYS A 103 -3.70 -5.63 -12.10
CA CYS A 103 -4.39 -4.36 -12.13
C CYS A 103 -3.57 -3.29 -12.88
N ALA A 104 -2.28 -3.12 -12.54
CA ALA A 104 -1.41 -2.17 -13.20
C ALA A 104 -1.36 -2.41 -14.71
N ARG A 105 -1.15 -3.67 -15.12
CA ARG A 105 -1.08 -4.05 -16.54
C ARG A 105 -2.41 -3.91 -17.28
N ARG A 106 -3.49 -4.42 -16.71
CA ARG A 106 -4.80 -4.46 -17.35
C ARG A 106 -5.43 -3.09 -17.48
N LEU A 107 -5.27 -2.26 -16.46
CA LEU A 107 -5.84 -0.92 -16.41
C LEU A 107 -4.87 0.17 -16.86
N GLY A 108 -3.60 -0.19 -17.15
CA GLY A 108 -2.58 0.78 -17.56
C GLY A 108 -2.27 1.82 -16.47
N LEU A 109 -2.18 1.38 -15.22
CA LEU A 109 -2.00 2.24 -14.06
C LEU A 109 -0.55 2.24 -13.58
N PHE A 110 -0.09 3.40 -13.12
CA PHE A 110 1.03 3.47 -12.20
C PHE A 110 0.49 3.29 -10.78
N ILE A 111 1.10 2.40 -10.02
CA ILE A 111 0.70 2.09 -8.65
C ILE A 111 1.94 2.16 -7.77
N GLU A 112 1.87 2.97 -6.73
CA GLU A 112 2.87 3.10 -5.69
C GLU A 112 2.24 2.71 -4.36
N ILE A 113 2.95 1.92 -3.58
CA ILE A 113 2.47 1.40 -2.31
C ILE A 113 3.55 1.55 -1.27
N PHE A 114 3.14 2.09 -0.16
CA PHE A 114 3.89 2.04 1.08
C PHE A 114 3.01 1.40 2.16
N SER A 115 3.55 0.49 2.94
CA SER A 115 2.85 -0.08 4.08
C SER A 115 3.78 -0.40 5.23
N GLU A 116 3.19 -0.45 6.41
CA GLU A 116 3.87 -0.78 7.65
C GLU A 116 3.05 -1.78 8.47
N GLU A 117 3.74 -2.64 9.16
CA GLU A 117 3.17 -3.58 10.11
C GLU A 117 3.98 -3.49 11.40
N GLU A 118 3.41 -2.80 12.38
CA GLU A 118 4.09 -2.48 13.65
C GLU A 118 4.38 -3.73 14.49
N GLY A 119 3.46 -4.70 14.49
CA GLY A 119 3.60 -5.91 15.30
C GLY A 119 4.71 -6.86 14.82
N MET A 120 5.00 -6.85 13.52
CA MET A 120 6.09 -7.63 12.92
C MET A 120 7.33 -6.78 12.65
N GLY A 121 7.21 -5.45 12.73
CA GLY A 121 8.31 -4.53 12.60
C GLY A 121 8.92 -4.45 11.21
N PHE A 122 8.11 -4.35 10.15
CA PHE A 122 8.60 -4.17 8.79
C PHE A 122 7.83 -3.11 8.00
N ASN A 123 8.48 -2.62 6.94
CA ASN A 123 7.90 -1.72 5.95
C ASN A 123 8.03 -2.33 4.56
N GLU A 124 7.01 -2.14 3.75
CA GLU A 124 7.00 -2.54 2.34
C GLU A 124 6.88 -1.29 1.45
N TYR A 125 7.66 -1.26 0.37
CA TYR A 125 7.59 -0.22 -0.64
C TYR A 125 7.65 -0.83 -2.04
N TYR A 126 6.56 -0.72 -2.78
CA TYR A 126 6.41 -1.29 -4.11
C TYR A 126 5.96 -0.24 -5.13
N MET A 127 6.48 -0.35 -6.34
CA MET A 127 6.05 0.47 -7.47
C MET A 127 5.86 -0.37 -8.71
N TYR A 128 4.70 -0.20 -9.35
CA TYR A 128 4.38 -0.80 -10.64
C TYR A 128 4.18 0.27 -11.69
N ASN A 129 4.76 0.07 -12.88
CA ASN A 129 4.43 0.89 -14.04
C ASN A 129 3.15 0.40 -14.72
N ASN A 130 2.68 1.18 -15.69
CA ASN A 130 1.46 0.91 -16.45
C ASN A 130 1.51 -0.35 -17.36
N LEU A 131 2.62 -1.06 -17.39
CA LEU A 131 2.76 -2.38 -18.03
C LEU A 131 2.74 -3.53 -17.02
N GLY A 132 2.56 -3.21 -15.74
CA GLY A 132 2.61 -4.18 -14.63
C GLY A 132 4.03 -4.67 -14.33
N ILE A 133 5.06 -3.89 -14.68
CA ILE A 133 6.43 -4.20 -14.33
C ILE A 133 6.70 -3.57 -12.96
N LYS A 134 7.06 -4.40 -11.97
CA LYS A 134 7.51 -3.96 -10.67
C LYS A 134 8.94 -3.43 -10.81
N PHE A 135 9.17 -2.17 -10.50
CA PHE A 135 10.49 -1.52 -10.61
C PHE A 135 11.03 -0.99 -9.27
N LYS A 136 10.23 -1.07 -8.21
CA LYS A 136 10.62 -0.91 -6.82
C LYS A 136 10.05 -2.09 -6.05
N ASP A 137 10.88 -2.72 -5.24
CA ASP A 137 10.53 -3.90 -4.45
C ASP A 137 11.43 -3.91 -3.21
N GLU A 138 10.96 -3.28 -2.15
CA GLU A 138 11.68 -3.17 -0.89
C GLU A 138 10.79 -3.66 0.24
N CYS A 139 11.34 -4.53 1.06
CA CYS A 139 10.76 -4.93 2.33
C CYS A 139 11.91 -4.83 3.36
N LEU A 140 11.79 -3.88 4.27
CA LEU A 140 12.81 -3.58 5.25
C LEU A 140 12.24 -3.71 6.65
N ASP A 141 13.04 -4.27 7.57
CA ASP A 141 12.70 -4.26 8.98
C ASP A 141 12.68 -2.81 9.49
N THR A 142 11.75 -2.51 10.40
CA THR A 142 11.79 -1.24 11.13
C THR A 142 13.02 -1.20 12.00
N ARG A 143 13.64 -0.03 12.10
CA ARG A 143 14.71 0.18 13.06
C ARG A 143 14.11 0.28 14.46
N GLN A 144 14.62 -0.52 15.38
CA GLN A 144 14.15 -0.57 16.74
C GLN A 144 15.21 0.02 17.67
N TYR A 145 14.79 0.86 18.58
CA TYR A 145 15.65 1.55 19.54
C TYR A 145 15.13 1.41 20.96
N ASP A 146 16.05 1.37 21.89
CA ASP A 146 15.78 1.61 23.30
C ASP A 146 16.23 3.05 23.62
N LEU A 147 15.25 3.94 23.73
CA LEU A 147 15.48 5.37 23.98
C LEU A 147 16.14 5.64 25.33
N ASN A 148 16.09 4.70 26.29
CA ASN A 148 16.79 4.81 27.57
C ASN A 148 18.31 4.88 27.39
N ASN A 149 18.84 4.48 26.23
CA ASN A 149 20.27 4.59 25.89
C ASN A 149 20.68 6.00 25.43
N TYR A 150 19.73 6.94 25.31
CA TYR A 150 19.94 8.30 24.82
C TYR A 150 19.54 9.31 25.89
N LYS A 151 20.24 10.46 25.91
CA LYS A 151 20.01 11.51 26.92
C LYS A 151 18.80 12.39 26.61
N SER A 152 18.46 12.53 25.34
CA SER A 152 17.39 13.37 24.81
C SER A 152 17.09 13.01 23.36
N ALA A 153 16.00 13.56 22.81
CA ALA A 153 15.67 13.47 21.39
C ALA A 153 16.81 13.95 20.48
N ASP A 154 17.48 15.06 20.84
CA ASP A 154 18.62 15.59 20.07
C ASP A 154 19.80 14.63 20.08
N ASP A 155 20.15 14.03 21.24
CA ASP A 155 21.21 13.03 21.37
C ASP A 155 20.89 11.77 20.56
N PHE A 156 19.61 11.36 20.50
CA PHE A 156 19.15 10.26 19.67
C PHE A 156 19.34 10.58 18.19
N CYS A 157 18.79 11.72 17.72
CA CYS A 157 18.89 12.13 16.31
C CYS A 157 20.36 12.26 15.85
N GLU A 158 21.24 12.84 16.68
CA GLU A 158 22.67 13.00 16.36
C GLU A 158 23.39 11.64 16.21
N LYS A 159 23.05 10.67 17.07
CA LYS A 159 23.74 9.36 17.09
C LYS A 159 23.22 8.38 16.06
N THR A 160 21.93 8.41 15.76
CA THR A 160 21.28 7.43 14.89
C THR A 160 21.08 7.94 13.47
N GLY A 161 20.95 9.26 13.29
CA GLY A 161 20.55 9.89 12.06
C GLY A 161 19.02 9.83 11.81
N ASP A 162 18.25 9.18 12.68
CA ASP A 162 16.79 9.14 12.62
C ASP A 162 16.21 10.29 13.43
N TYR A 163 14.98 10.69 13.09
CA TYR A 163 14.30 11.81 13.76
C TYR A 163 13.25 11.32 14.74
N ILE A 164 13.20 11.97 15.89
CA ILE A 164 12.10 11.86 16.87
C ILE A 164 11.83 13.25 17.44
N SER A 165 10.55 13.62 17.61
CA SER A 165 10.22 14.85 18.31
C SER A 165 10.51 14.73 19.81
N LYS A 166 10.65 15.87 20.50
CA LYS A 166 10.88 15.86 21.95
C LYS A 166 9.68 15.26 22.71
N GLU A 167 8.48 15.61 22.25
CA GLU A 167 7.23 15.10 22.82
C GLU A 167 7.12 13.58 22.65
N ASP A 168 7.42 13.07 21.44
CA ASP A 168 7.39 11.61 21.19
C ASP A 168 8.49 10.88 21.95
N PHE A 169 9.68 11.46 22.07
CA PHE A 169 10.76 10.87 22.86
C PHE A 169 10.35 10.69 24.34
N GLU A 170 9.80 11.76 24.95
CA GLU A 170 9.31 11.73 26.33
C GLU A 170 8.14 10.73 26.47
N TYR A 171 7.20 10.73 25.53
CA TYR A 171 6.06 9.81 25.50
C TYR A 171 6.50 8.34 25.43
N HIS A 172 7.45 7.99 24.56
CA HIS A 172 7.96 6.61 24.48
C HIS A 172 8.74 6.17 25.72
N ILE A 173 9.46 7.08 26.38
CA ILE A 173 10.12 6.79 27.66
C ILE A 173 9.09 6.47 28.74
N GLU A 174 8.01 7.25 28.85
CA GLU A 174 7.01 7.13 29.91
C GLU A 174 6.03 5.97 29.70
N GLU A 175 5.54 5.80 28.47
CA GLU A 175 4.44 4.87 28.18
C GLU A 175 4.91 3.51 27.64
N TYR A 176 6.09 3.45 27.00
CA TYR A 176 6.60 2.24 26.33
C TYR A 176 7.97 1.78 26.84
N ASP A 177 8.36 2.20 28.05
CA ASP A 177 9.64 1.85 28.68
C ASP A 177 10.85 2.10 27.75
N GLY A 178 10.76 3.17 26.94
CA GLY A 178 11.79 3.57 25.99
C GLY A 178 11.79 2.81 24.66
N TYR A 179 10.88 1.89 24.41
CA TYR A 179 10.80 1.23 23.10
C TYR A 179 10.31 2.21 22.03
N TYR A 180 11.09 2.33 20.97
CA TYR A 180 10.76 3.15 19.82
C TYR A 180 11.11 2.41 18.53
N ALA A 181 10.17 2.38 17.59
CA ALA A 181 10.39 1.85 16.25
C ALA A 181 10.17 2.97 15.22
N CYS A 182 11.12 3.16 14.32
CA CYS A 182 10.96 4.10 13.22
C CYS A 182 11.07 3.41 11.86
N ASN A 183 10.43 4.01 10.89
CA ASN A 183 10.44 3.51 9.53
C ASN A 183 11.83 3.68 8.91
N ALA A 184 12.36 2.61 8.32
CA ALA A 184 13.61 2.65 7.57
C ALA A 184 13.46 3.36 6.21
N ILE A 185 12.21 3.59 5.78
CA ILE A 185 11.86 4.23 4.51
C ILE A 185 10.95 5.41 4.81
N ASP A 186 11.38 6.62 4.41
CA ASP A 186 10.50 7.78 4.25
C ASP A 186 10.36 8.05 2.75
N PRO A 187 9.40 7.39 2.08
CA PRO A 187 9.26 7.54 0.64
C PRO A 187 8.67 8.91 0.31
N GLU A 188 9.48 9.80 -0.27
CA GLU A 188 8.87 10.90 -1.02
C GLU A 188 8.00 10.29 -2.14
N PRO A 189 6.72 10.67 -2.25
CA PRO A 189 5.81 10.08 -3.22
C PRO A 189 6.35 10.25 -4.66
N PHE A 190 6.98 9.20 -5.19
CA PHE A 190 7.59 9.23 -6.52
C PHE A 190 6.54 9.42 -7.62
N ILE A 191 5.31 8.93 -7.38
CA ILE A 191 4.22 9.02 -8.35
C ILE A 191 3.86 10.47 -8.70
N ASN A 192 4.10 11.41 -7.75
CA ASN A 192 3.90 12.84 -7.98
C ASN A 192 4.85 13.39 -9.06
N ASN A 193 6.02 12.76 -9.24
CA ASN A 193 7.02 13.13 -10.23
C ASN A 193 6.78 12.47 -11.60
N ILE A 194 5.84 11.54 -11.73
CA ILE A 194 5.48 10.92 -13.00
C ILE A 194 4.68 11.93 -13.83
N GLN A 195 5.37 12.61 -14.73
CA GLN A 195 4.71 13.40 -15.77
C GLN A 195 4.15 12.46 -16.81
N PHE A 196 2.82 12.51 -17.05
CA PHE A 196 2.29 11.90 -18.24
C PHE A 196 2.80 12.70 -19.44
N ALA A 197 3.76 12.14 -20.18
CA ALA A 197 4.05 12.64 -21.52
C ALA A 197 2.77 12.44 -22.33
N ILE A 198 1.99 13.50 -22.51
CA ILE A 198 0.92 13.54 -23.48
C ILE A 198 1.62 13.61 -24.83
N ASN A 199 2.03 12.47 -25.37
CA ASN A 199 2.28 12.39 -26.78
C ASN A 199 0.92 12.52 -27.46
N PRO A 200 0.63 13.60 -28.18
CA PRO A 200 -0.59 13.69 -28.95
C PRO A 200 -0.56 12.51 -29.93
N ILE A 201 -1.49 11.59 -29.75
CA ILE A 201 -1.75 10.58 -30.79
C ILE A 201 -2.22 11.37 -31.99
N VAL A 202 -1.32 11.61 -32.93
CA VAL A 202 -1.66 12.17 -34.23
C VAL A 202 -2.44 11.06 -34.94
N ILE A 203 -3.76 11.10 -34.83
CA ILE A 203 -4.64 10.28 -35.67
C ILE A 203 -4.48 10.83 -37.07
N LYS A 204 -3.60 10.24 -37.88
CA LYS A 204 -3.63 10.46 -39.32
C LYS A 204 -4.96 9.89 -39.80
N LYS A 205 -5.88 10.78 -40.15
CA LYS A 205 -7.04 10.38 -40.98
C LYS A 205 -6.49 9.82 -42.30
N VAL A 206 -6.74 8.53 -42.53
CA VAL A 206 -6.61 7.87 -43.83
C VAL A 206 -7.86 8.18 -44.64
#